data_a213e0f4ef8a9e9dd85e43ba0802619a
#
_entry.id   a213e0f4ef8a9e9dd85e43ba0802619a
#
_cell.length_a   1.000
_cell.length_b   1.000
_cell.length_c   1.000
_cell.angle_alpha   90.00
_cell.angle_beta   90.00
_cell.angle_gamma   90.00
#
_symmetry.space_group_name_H-M   'P 1'
#
loop_
_entity.id
_entity.type
_entity.pdbx_description
1 polymer ?
#
loop_
_entity_poly.entity_id
_entity_poly.type
_entity_poly.pdbx_seq_one_letter_code
_entity_poly.pdbx_strand_id
1 'polypeptide(L)'
;MEESRLAVRVEHIPAHKYLGIWEEKADNYCDFWKYHDCDTVTGFVTSMDKMAHPIVTAHTAGWKWIDGKRIYFYGTGVPDDYDGPIPEGFELREIPASDYLVFSYPVFDFMTENAEVMGAVEKLAWNFDPTTKGYVWNEEECPDYQRHYPEGLGYQVLRPVTKQP
;
A
#
# COMPACT_ATOMS: atom_id res chain seq x y z
N MET A 1 9.91 16.59 -12.36
CA MET A 1 8.55 16.41 -11.79
C MET A 1 7.79 17.72 -11.84
N GLU A 2 6.50 17.66 -12.08
CA GLU A 2 5.62 18.83 -12.08
C GLU A 2 4.61 18.71 -10.95
N GLU A 3 4.69 19.59 -9.95
CA GLU A 3 3.78 19.57 -8.80
C GLU A 3 2.30 19.63 -9.17
N SER A 4 1.96 20.31 -10.28
CA SER A 4 0.59 20.40 -10.77
C SER A 4 0.00 19.06 -11.18
N ARG A 5 0.81 18.03 -11.33
CA ARG A 5 0.38 16.66 -11.67
C ARG A 5 0.10 15.79 -10.43
N LEU A 6 0.43 16.28 -9.24
CA LEU A 6 0.02 15.62 -8.00
C LEU A 6 -1.50 15.71 -7.87
N ALA A 7 -2.13 14.61 -7.49
CA ALA A 7 -3.59 14.54 -7.41
C ALA A 7 -4.05 13.76 -6.18
N VAL A 8 -5.26 14.08 -5.72
CA VAL A 8 -5.94 13.38 -4.64
C VAL A 8 -7.33 13.00 -5.13
N ARG A 9 -7.70 11.72 -4.97
CA ARG A 9 -9.04 11.24 -5.32
C ARG A 9 -9.52 10.22 -4.29
N VAL A 10 -10.81 9.92 -4.31
CA VAL A 10 -11.41 8.88 -3.47
C VAL A 10 -11.54 7.59 -4.28
N GLU A 11 -11.18 6.47 -3.67
CA GLU A 11 -11.37 5.12 -4.23
C GLU A 11 -11.91 4.21 -3.13
N HIS A 12 -12.92 3.41 -3.47
CA HIS A 12 -13.43 2.40 -2.54
C HIS A 12 -12.71 1.07 -2.76
N ILE A 13 -12.18 0.49 -1.68
CA ILE A 13 -11.60 -0.85 -1.74
C ILE A 13 -12.48 -1.78 -0.94
N PRO A 14 -13.06 -2.82 -1.57
CA PRO A 14 -13.92 -3.78 -0.86
C PRO A 14 -13.11 -4.62 0.12
N ALA A 15 -13.80 -5.30 1.03
CA ALA A 15 -13.17 -6.23 1.94
C ALA A 15 -12.39 -7.28 1.15
N HIS A 16 -11.21 -7.60 1.63
CA HIS A 16 -10.29 -8.55 0.97
C HIS A 16 -9.38 -9.18 2.00
N LYS A 17 -8.57 -10.13 1.57
CA LYS A 17 -7.49 -10.67 2.39
C LYS A 17 -6.16 -10.18 1.85
N TYR A 18 -5.19 -10.09 2.73
CA TYR A 18 -3.83 -9.73 2.38
C TYR A 18 -2.87 -10.82 2.84
N LEU A 19 -2.06 -11.32 1.91
CA LEU A 19 -1.04 -12.33 2.14
C LEU A 19 0.32 -11.64 2.11
N GLY A 20 0.99 -11.56 3.26
CA GLY A 20 2.25 -10.83 3.33
C GLY A 20 3.03 -11.04 4.60
N ILE A 21 4.11 -10.28 4.72
CA ILE A 21 4.98 -10.24 5.89
C ILE A 21 4.84 -8.88 6.55
N TRP A 22 4.47 -8.85 7.83
CA TRP A 22 4.44 -7.64 8.65
C TRP A 22 5.71 -7.61 9.48
N GLU A 23 6.61 -6.64 9.20
CA GLU A 23 7.91 -6.56 9.84
C GLU A 23 7.94 -5.42 10.87
N GLU A 24 7.97 -5.79 12.15
CA GLU A 24 7.94 -4.82 13.25
C GLU A 24 9.18 -3.93 13.32
N LYS A 25 10.30 -4.38 12.74
CA LYS A 25 11.59 -3.66 12.76
C LYS A 25 11.74 -2.69 11.60
N ALA A 26 10.80 -2.69 10.66
CA ALA A 26 10.84 -1.85 9.46
C ALA A 26 9.67 -0.87 9.45
N ASP A 27 9.93 0.35 9.00
CA ASP A 27 8.89 1.34 8.75
C ASP A 27 8.87 1.83 7.29
N ASN A 28 9.72 1.26 6.45
CA ASN A 28 9.77 1.60 5.03
C ASN A 28 10.31 0.43 4.18
N TYR A 29 10.22 0.59 2.87
CA TYR A 29 10.60 -0.41 1.90
C TYR A 29 12.07 -0.85 2.02
N CYS A 30 12.99 0.10 2.16
CA CYS A 30 14.42 -0.22 2.24
C CYS A 30 14.76 -0.98 3.51
N ASP A 31 14.18 -0.59 4.65
CA ASP A 31 14.40 -1.27 5.93
C ASP A 31 13.87 -2.69 5.91
N PHE A 32 12.74 -2.92 5.25
CA PHE A 32 12.12 -4.25 5.16
C PHE A 32 13.13 -5.29 4.63
N TRP A 33 13.88 -4.93 3.59
CA TRP A 33 14.83 -5.85 2.96
C TRP A 33 16.10 -6.10 3.77
N LYS A 34 16.32 -5.40 4.88
CA LYS A 34 17.38 -5.73 5.82
C LYS A 34 17.07 -7.00 6.63
N TYR A 35 15.80 -7.38 6.71
CA TYR A 35 15.33 -8.51 7.53
C TYR A 35 14.80 -9.67 6.71
N HIS A 36 14.62 -9.51 5.41
CA HIS A 36 14.04 -10.53 4.53
C HIS A 36 14.82 -10.64 3.24
N ASP A 37 14.90 -11.86 2.71
CA ASP A 37 15.56 -12.11 1.44
C ASP A 37 14.69 -11.61 0.28
N CYS A 38 15.18 -10.57 -0.39
CA CYS A 38 14.43 -9.89 -1.45
C CYS A 38 14.02 -10.87 -2.56
N ASP A 39 14.95 -11.67 -3.06
CA ASP A 39 14.67 -12.57 -4.18
C ASP A 39 13.62 -13.63 -3.83
N THR A 40 13.71 -14.21 -2.64
CA THR A 40 12.76 -15.23 -2.17
C THR A 40 11.37 -14.65 -2.02
N VAL A 41 11.25 -13.50 -1.35
CA VAL A 41 9.95 -12.88 -1.07
C VAL A 41 9.32 -12.34 -2.34
N THR A 42 10.06 -11.57 -3.13
CA THR A 42 9.52 -11.02 -4.38
C THR A 42 9.21 -12.11 -5.40
N GLY A 43 9.99 -13.18 -5.42
CA GLY A 43 9.73 -14.33 -6.29
C GLY A 43 8.41 -15.01 -5.97
N PHE A 44 8.12 -15.23 -4.69
CA PHE A 44 6.84 -15.78 -4.28
C PHE A 44 5.69 -14.83 -4.65
N VAL A 45 5.81 -13.55 -4.33
CA VAL A 45 4.76 -12.56 -4.60
C VAL A 45 4.51 -12.46 -6.11
N THR A 46 5.55 -12.48 -6.93
CA THR A 46 5.42 -12.51 -8.40
C THR A 46 4.65 -13.76 -8.86
N SER A 47 4.89 -14.91 -8.23
CA SER A 47 4.17 -16.16 -8.57
C SER A 47 2.67 -16.06 -8.30
N MET A 48 2.26 -15.14 -7.44
CA MET A 48 0.87 -14.91 -7.06
C MET A 48 0.14 -13.91 -7.97
N ASP A 49 0.82 -13.34 -8.95
CA ASP A 49 0.29 -12.24 -9.77
C ASP A 49 -1.09 -12.53 -10.36
N LYS A 50 -1.30 -13.74 -10.89
CA LYS A 50 -2.59 -14.15 -11.48
C LYS A 50 -3.69 -14.39 -10.46
N MET A 51 -3.33 -14.63 -9.20
CA MET A 51 -4.28 -14.88 -8.12
C MET A 51 -4.45 -13.66 -7.22
N ALA A 52 -3.75 -12.58 -7.53
CA ALA A 52 -3.81 -11.36 -6.73
C ALA A 52 -5.18 -10.68 -6.83
N HIS A 53 -5.51 -9.93 -5.78
CA HIS A 53 -6.69 -9.09 -5.80
C HIS A 53 -6.60 -8.06 -6.94
N PRO A 54 -7.69 -7.75 -7.64
CA PRO A 54 -7.63 -6.84 -8.79
C PRO A 54 -7.30 -5.39 -8.44
N ILE A 55 -7.50 -4.98 -7.18
CA ILE A 55 -7.21 -3.62 -6.71
C ILE A 55 -5.93 -3.61 -5.88
N VAL A 56 -5.82 -4.51 -4.90
CA VAL A 56 -4.62 -4.67 -4.07
C VAL A 56 -3.76 -5.76 -4.70
N THR A 57 -3.09 -5.39 -5.75
CA THR A 57 -2.35 -6.31 -6.63
C THR A 57 -1.05 -6.81 -5.99
N ALA A 58 -0.39 -7.76 -6.67
CA ALA A 58 0.92 -8.24 -6.25
C ALA A 58 1.90 -7.06 -6.10
N HIS A 59 2.75 -7.13 -5.08
CA HIS A 59 3.72 -6.10 -4.72
C HIS A 59 3.12 -4.80 -4.17
N THR A 60 1.82 -4.74 -3.90
CA THR A 60 1.24 -3.65 -3.12
C THR A 60 1.67 -3.80 -1.68
N ALA A 61 2.46 -2.87 -1.20
CA ALA A 61 2.98 -2.85 0.16
C ALA A 61 2.27 -1.78 0.99
N GLY A 62 2.69 -1.56 2.21
CA GLY A 62 2.12 -0.46 2.99
C GLY A 62 2.49 -0.46 4.45
N TRP A 63 1.66 0.20 5.22
CA TRP A 63 1.87 0.43 6.65
C TRP A 63 0.60 0.11 7.42
N LYS A 64 0.77 -0.46 8.61
CA LYS A 64 -0.34 -0.70 9.54
C LYS A 64 0.07 -0.28 10.94
N TRP A 65 -0.79 0.48 11.58
CA TRP A 65 -0.64 0.80 13.00
C TRP A 65 -1.14 -0.38 13.83
N ILE A 66 -0.25 -0.97 14.62
CA ILE A 66 -0.55 -2.10 15.52
C ILE A 66 0.02 -1.74 16.89
N ASP A 67 -0.86 -1.66 17.89
CA ASP A 67 -0.49 -1.32 19.28
C ASP A 67 0.34 -0.03 19.36
N GLY A 68 -0.04 0.99 18.59
CA GLY A 68 0.62 2.29 18.59
C GLY A 68 1.93 2.34 17.80
N LYS A 69 2.31 1.27 17.14
CA LYS A 69 3.53 1.19 16.33
C LYS A 69 3.19 1.07 14.85
N ARG A 70 3.88 1.83 14.03
CA ARG A 70 3.74 1.78 12.57
C ARG A 70 4.63 0.67 12.01
N ILE A 71 4.01 -0.32 11.42
CA ILE A 71 4.67 -1.53 10.89
C ILE A 71 4.56 -1.55 9.38
N TYR A 72 5.67 -1.79 8.70
CA TYR A 72 5.72 -1.95 7.25
C TYR A 72 5.43 -3.39 6.87
N PHE A 73 4.63 -3.59 5.81
CA PHE A 73 4.33 -4.92 5.30
C PHE A 73 4.52 -4.98 3.78
N TYR A 74 4.76 -6.20 3.29
CA TYR A 74 4.97 -6.45 1.86
C TYR A 74 4.34 -7.78 1.49
N GLY A 75 3.69 -7.83 0.33
CA GLY A 75 3.05 -9.04 -0.17
C GLY A 75 2.07 -8.76 -1.29
N THR A 76 0.86 -9.30 -1.17
CA THR A 76 -0.20 -9.13 -2.15
C THR A 76 -1.57 -9.21 -1.52
N GLY A 77 -2.52 -8.43 -2.03
CA GLY A 77 -3.92 -8.72 -1.81
C GLY A 77 -4.30 -10.02 -2.50
N VAL A 78 -5.25 -10.75 -1.93
CA VAL A 78 -5.81 -11.98 -2.49
C VAL A 78 -7.32 -11.98 -2.31
N PRO A 79 -8.06 -12.79 -3.10
CA PRO A 79 -9.51 -12.90 -2.92
C PRO A 79 -9.90 -13.44 -1.53
N ASP A 80 -11.14 -13.14 -1.10
CA ASP A 80 -11.67 -13.59 0.19
C ASP A 80 -11.66 -15.11 0.36
N ASP A 81 -11.80 -15.85 -0.73
CA ASP A 81 -11.82 -17.31 -0.73
C ASP A 81 -10.44 -17.94 -0.97
N TYR A 82 -9.37 -17.17 -0.83
CA TYR A 82 -8.01 -17.69 -1.03
C TYR A 82 -7.75 -18.87 -0.10
N ASP A 83 -7.35 -20.00 -0.68
CA ASP A 83 -7.01 -21.24 0.03
C ASP A 83 -5.63 -21.80 -0.37
N GLY A 84 -4.83 -20.98 -1.04
CA GLY A 84 -3.51 -21.36 -1.50
C GLY A 84 -2.43 -21.39 -0.41
N PRO A 85 -1.16 -21.54 -0.78
CA PRO A 85 -0.07 -21.64 0.18
C PRO A 85 0.14 -20.37 0.98
N ILE A 86 0.56 -20.56 2.24
CA ILE A 86 1.02 -19.48 3.13
C ILE A 86 2.45 -19.84 3.53
N PRO A 87 3.46 -19.32 2.84
CA PRO A 87 4.85 -19.65 3.14
C PRO A 87 5.27 -19.25 4.55
N GLU A 88 6.35 -19.85 5.03
CA GLU A 88 6.92 -19.48 6.32
C GLU A 88 7.21 -17.98 6.38
N GLY A 89 6.81 -17.35 7.50
CA GLY A 89 6.96 -15.90 7.69
C GLY A 89 5.83 -15.06 7.13
N PHE A 90 5.02 -15.61 6.25
CA PHE A 90 3.83 -14.93 5.72
C PHE A 90 2.63 -15.15 6.64
N GLU A 91 1.74 -14.19 6.65
CA GLU A 91 0.44 -14.28 7.32
C GLU A 91 -0.66 -13.91 6.34
N LEU A 92 -1.84 -14.48 6.54
CA LEU A 92 -3.05 -14.11 5.81
C LEU A 92 -3.95 -13.31 6.76
N ARG A 93 -4.19 -12.05 6.45
CA ARG A 93 -5.02 -11.17 7.28
C ARG A 93 -6.24 -10.69 6.53
N GLU A 94 -7.35 -10.56 7.24
CA GLU A 94 -8.57 -9.99 6.71
C GLU A 94 -8.51 -8.47 6.81
N ILE A 95 -8.83 -7.78 5.70
CA ILE A 95 -8.84 -6.33 5.64
C ILE A 95 -10.28 -5.88 5.38
N PRO A 96 -10.84 -5.07 6.28
CA PRO A 96 -12.20 -4.53 6.08
C PRO A 96 -12.30 -3.64 4.85
N ALA A 97 -13.49 -3.52 4.30
CA ALA A 97 -13.76 -2.55 3.25
C ALA A 97 -13.60 -1.13 3.79
N SER A 98 -13.06 -0.25 2.98
CA SER A 98 -12.95 1.18 3.33
C SER A 98 -12.86 2.04 2.08
N ASP A 99 -13.27 3.28 2.21
CA ASP A 99 -12.87 4.30 1.27
C ASP A 99 -11.43 4.69 1.54
N TYR A 100 -10.74 5.12 0.50
CA TYR A 100 -9.35 5.55 0.57
C TYR A 100 -9.19 6.89 -0.13
N LEU A 101 -8.39 7.76 0.44
CA LEU A 101 -7.82 8.90 -0.30
C LEU A 101 -6.58 8.39 -1.01
N VAL A 102 -6.54 8.56 -2.32
CA VAL A 102 -5.43 8.14 -3.17
C VAL A 102 -4.64 9.37 -3.57
N PHE A 103 -3.40 9.42 -3.10
CA PHE A 103 -2.44 10.47 -3.42
C PHE A 103 -1.55 9.94 -4.53
N SER A 104 -1.49 10.63 -5.65
CA SER A 104 -0.89 10.06 -6.85
C SER A 104 -0.07 11.04 -7.67
N TYR A 105 0.88 10.48 -8.38
CA TYR A 105 1.58 11.12 -9.49
C TYR A 105 1.57 10.14 -10.66
N PRO A 106 1.26 10.59 -11.89
CA PRO A 106 1.18 9.69 -13.04
C PRO A 106 2.54 9.14 -13.45
N VAL A 107 2.57 8.31 -14.48
CA VAL A 107 3.78 7.66 -14.97
C VAL A 107 4.92 8.68 -15.17
N PHE A 108 6.09 8.32 -14.70
CA PHE A 108 7.29 9.15 -14.72
C PHE A 108 8.52 8.30 -15.06
N ASP A 109 9.64 8.94 -15.33
CA ASP A 109 10.90 8.25 -15.55
C ASP A 109 11.48 7.79 -14.21
N PHE A 110 11.30 6.49 -13.95
CA PHE A 110 11.76 5.89 -12.70
C PHE A 110 13.25 6.11 -12.44
N MET A 111 14.06 6.00 -13.47
CA MET A 111 15.52 6.07 -13.31
C MET A 111 16.00 7.46 -12.88
N THR A 112 15.28 8.50 -13.25
CA THR A 112 15.71 9.89 -13.01
C THR A 112 14.86 10.64 -12.01
N GLU A 113 13.57 10.27 -11.84
CA GLU A 113 12.62 11.05 -11.05
C GLU A 113 12.07 10.32 -9.82
N ASN A 114 12.43 9.06 -9.60
CA ASN A 114 11.77 8.24 -8.58
C ASN A 114 11.82 8.85 -7.17
N ALA A 115 12.98 9.29 -6.72
CA ALA A 115 13.14 9.85 -5.38
C ALA A 115 12.31 11.12 -5.19
N GLU A 116 12.30 11.98 -6.21
CA GLU A 116 11.54 13.23 -6.17
C GLU A 116 10.03 12.98 -6.17
N VAL A 117 9.56 12.10 -7.05
CA VAL A 117 8.13 11.77 -7.16
C VAL A 117 7.62 11.08 -5.90
N MET A 118 8.31 10.05 -5.43
CA MET A 118 7.91 9.34 -4.22
C MET A 118 7.87 10.29 -3.02
N GLY A 119 8.92 11.10 -2.86
CA GLY A 119 8.99 12.08 -1.79
C GLY A 119 7.84 13.08 -1.82
N ALA A 120 7.48 13.56 -3.00
CA ALA A 120 6.39 14.53 -3.16
C ALA A 120 5.02 13.93 -2.85
N VAL A 121 4.75 12.72 -3.33
CA VAL A 121 3.48 12.02 -3.06
C VAL A 121 3.36 11.73 -1.56
N GLU A 122 4.41 11.21 -0.94
CA GLU A 122 4.41 10.88 0.48
C GLU A 122 4.25 12.13 1.35
N LYS A 123 4.94 13.23 1.01
CA LYS A 123 4.78 14.49 1.71
C LYS A 123 3.34 15.00 1.64
N LEU A 124 2.71 14.92 0.48
CA LEU A 124 1.30 15.28 0.33
C LEU A 124 0.42 14.37 1.19
N ALA A 125 0.62 13.07 1.11
CA ALA A 125 -0.20 12.08 1.80
C ALA A 125 -0.12 12.20 3.33
N TRP A 126 1.10 12.31 3.86
CA TRP A 126 1.31 12.29 5.32
C TRP A 126 0.97 13.61 6.00
N ASN A 127 0.86 14.71 5.26
CA ASN A 127 0.52 16.02 5.79
C ASN A 127 -0.90 16.47 5.43
N PHE A 128 -1.66 15.62 4.75
CA PHE A 128 -2.99 15.97 4.29
C PHE A 128 -4.00 16.04 5.43
N ASP A 129 -4.89 17.03 5.38
CA ASP A 129 -6.03 17.12 6.30
C ASP A 129 -7.27 16.53 5.63
N PRO A 130 -7.72 15.32 6.03
CA PRO A 130 -8.84 14.65 5.37
C PRO A 130 -10.17 15.37 5.58
N THR A 131 -10.29 16.20 6.64
CA THR A 131 -11.51 16.96 6.90
C THR A 131 -11.80 17.96 5.79
N THR A 132 -10.80 18.40 5.03
CA THR A 132 -10.99 19.28 3.87
C THR A 132 -11.82 18.64 2.77
N LYS A 133 -11.93 17.31 2.77
CA LYS A 133 -12.77 16.53 1.86
C LYS A 133 -13.95 15.83 2.55
N GLY A 134 -14.20 16.16 3.82
CA GLY A 134 -15.31 15.59 4.57
C GLY A 134 -15.04 14.21 5.16
N TYR A 135 -13.78 13.86 5.40
CA TYR A 135 -13.37 12.55 5.89
C TYR A 135 -12.55 12.66 7.17
N VAL A 136 -12.42 11.52 7.85
CA VAL A 136 -11.44 11.29 8.92
C VAL A 136 -10.67 10.01 8.62
N TRP A 137 -9.45 9.89 9.18
CA TRP A 137 -8.63 8.69 8.94
C TRP A 137 -9.25 7.44 9.58
N ASN A 138 -9.10 6.31 8.90
CA ASN A 138 -9.57 4.99 9.34
C ASN A 138 -8.41 4.02 9.52
N GLU A 139 -7.28 4.51 10.02
CA GLU A 139 -6.04 3.74 10.12
C GLU A 139 -6.01 2.75 11.29
N GLU A 140 -6.98 2.82 12.21
CA GLU A 140 -7.13 1.80 13.24
C GLU A 140 -7.66 0.49 12.66
N GLU A 141 -8.56 0.58 11.68
CA GLU A 141 -9.20 -0.59 11.07
C GLU A 141 -8.47 -1.10 9.84
N CYS A 142 -7.93 -0.21 9.02
CA CYS A 142 -7.39 -0.52 7.71
C CYS A 142 -5.94 -0.04 7.55
N PRO A 143 -5.15 -0.74 6.73
CA PRO A 143 -3.78 -0.30 6.43
C PRO A 143 -3.75 0.85 5.45
N ASP A 144 -2.64 1.58 5.44
CA ASP A 144 -2.25 2.43 4.32
C ASP A 144 -1.56 1.56 3.27
N TYR A 145 -1.77 1.85 2.00
CA TYR A 145 -1.13 1.12 0.91
C TYR A 145 -0.18 2.01 0.11
N GLN A 146 0.82 1.38 -0.47
CA GLN A 146 1.80 1.97 -1.37
C GLN A 146 1.76 1.18 -2.67
N ARG A 147 1.36 1.83 -3.76
CA ARG A 147 1.37 1.23 -5.11
C ARG A 147 2.43 1.93 -5.94
N HIS A 148 3.42 1.18 -6.33
CA HIS A 148 4.56 1.69 -7.07
C HIS A 148 4.66 0.88 -8.33
N TYR A 149 4.25 1.45 -9.45
CA TYR A 149 3.95 0.73 -10.65
C TYR A 149 3.62 -0.74 -10.43
N PRO A 150 2.98 -1.23 -11.26
CA PRO A 150 3.29 -1.51 -12.64
C PRO A 150 2.87 -0.41 -13.57
N GLU A 151 3.29 -0.58 -14.77
CA GLU A 151 3.08 0.25 -15.92
C GLU A 151 1.72 0.95 -15.93
N GLY A 152 1.74 2.25 -16.09
CA GLY A 152 0.55 3.07 -16.25
C GLY A 152 0.02 3.76 -15.00
N LEU A 153 0.46 3.39 -13.79
CA LEU A 153 -0.09 3.98 -12.56
C LEU A 153 0.78 5.09 -11.93
N GLY A 154 2.09 5.10 -12.23
CA GLY A 154 2.99 5.99 -11.52
C GLY A 154 3.17 5.57 -10.07
N TYR A 155 3.20 6.53 -9.14
CA TYR A 155 3.32 6.22 -7.71
C TYR A 155 2.08 6.69 -6.96
N GLN A 156 1.61 5.87 -6.03
CA GLN A 156 0.42 6.17 -5.24
C GLN A 156 0.60 5.76 -3.78
N VAL A 157 0.12 6.61 -2.88
CA VAL A 157 -0.10 6.27 -1.48
C VAL A 157 -1.61 6.34 -1.24
N LEU A 158 -2.16 5.32 -0.60
CA LEU A 158 -3.58 5.21 -0.31
C LEU A 158 -3.77 5.19 1.20
N ARG A 159 -4.55 6.13 1.72
CA ARG A 159 -4.83 6.20 3.16
C ARG A 159 -6.32 5.97 3.41
N PRO A 160 -6.69 5.05 4.33
CA PRO A 160 -8.08 4.72 4.56
C PRO A 160 -8.81 5.85 5.29
N VAL A 161 -10.04 6.09 4.90
CA VAL A 161 -10.89 7.14 5.47
C VAL A 161 -12.32 6.65 5.66
N THR A 162 -13.03 7.32 6.56
CA THR A 162 -14.48 7.22 6.69
C THR A 162 -15.06 8.62 6.62
N LYS A 163 -16.33 8.71 6.25
CA LYS A 163 -17.01 10.01 6.21
C LYS A 163 -17.02 10.64 7.60
N GLN A 164 -16.81 11.93 7.64
CA GLN A 164 -16.91 12.74 8.86
C GLN A 164 -18.32 12.64 9.40
N PRO A 165 -18.51 12.41 10.73
CA PRO A 165 -19.83 12.32 11.35
C PRO A 165 -20.63 13.61 11.27
#